data_636080e71043887559e2fe206c94984c
#
_entry.id   636080e71043887559e2fe206c94984c
#
_cell.length_a   1.000
_cell.length_b   1.000
_cell.length_c   1.000
_cell.angle_alpha   90.00
_cell.angle_beta   90.00
_cell.angle_gamma   90.00
#
_symmetry.space_group_name_H-M   'P 1'
#
loop_
_entity.id
_entity.type
_entity.pdbx_description
1 polymer ?
#
loop_
_entity_poly.entity_id
_entity_poly.type
_entity_poly.pdbx_seq_one_letter_code
_entity_poly.pdbx_strand_id
1 'polypeptide(L)'
;MEKFIHNNILFAIIVRNDFHREGINFATDGKQSLEMAYMSHPAGHIIKPHRHVPLKRVTHNTQEVLFLKSGKLRIDIYSDDNIRIGSRELVGGDWIMLLDGGHGFEILEPSVLFEV
;
A
#
# COMPACT_ATOMS: atom_id res chain seq x y z
N MET A 1 3.22 -2.77 -9.73
CA MET A 1 3.33 -1.99 -8.47
C MET A 1 3.97 -0.65 -8.79
N GLU A 2 3.39 0.42 -8.30
CA GLU A 2 3.87 1.80 -8.49
C GLU A 2 4.43 2.31 -7.17
N LYS A 3 5.59 2.99 -7.19
CA LYS A 3 6.20 3.62 -6.02
C LYS A 3 6.10 5.13 -6.15
N PHE A 4 5.62 5.80 -5.12
CA PHE A 4 5.61 7.25 -5.01
C PHE A 4 6.83 7.69 -4.19
N ILE A 5 7.83 8.24 -4.87
CA ILE A 5 9.09 8.65 -4.28
C ILE A 5 9.27 10.16 -4.50
N HIS A 6 9.64 10.87 -3.45
CA HIS A 6 10.01 12.27 -3.48
C HIS A 6 11.25 12.51 -2.62
N ASN A 7 12.25 13.23 -3.14
CA ASN A 7 13.54 13.47 -2.45
C ASN A 7 14.18 12.20 -1.85
N ASN A 8 14.17 11.09 -2.60
CA ASN A 8 14.65 9.76 -2.19
C ASN A 8 13.90 9.12 -1.00
N ILE A 9 12.78 9.67 -0.58
CA ILE A 9 11.90 9.10 0.44
C ILE A 9 10.74 8.40 -0.27
N LEU A 10 10.44 7.17 0.16
CA LEU A 10 9.31 6.40 -0.33
C LEU A 10 8.06 6.72 0.50
N PHE A 11 7.12 7.46 -0.07
CA PHE A 11 5.89 7.89 0.60
C PHE A 11 4.76 6.87 0.47
N ALA A 12 4.64 6.24 -0.71
CA ALA A 12 3.57 5.27 -0.91
C ALA A 12 3.94 4.19 -1.94
N ILE A 13 3.27 3.05 -1.83
CA ILE A 13 3.30 1.95 -2.80
C ILE A 13 1.86 1.65 -3.23
N ILE A 14 1.60 1.64 -4.54
CA ILE A 14 0.28 1.33 -5.10
C ILE A 14 0.35 0.02 -5.86
N VAL A 15 -0.57 -0.89 -5.56
CA VAL A 15 -0.79 -2.12 -6.31
C VAL A 15 -2.13 -1.95 -7.04
N ARG A 16 -2.06 -1.81 -8.36
CA ARG A 16 -3.24 -1.63 -9.21
C ARG A 16 -4.05 -2.92 -9.29
N ASN A 17 -5.34 -2.79 -9.51
CA ASN A 17 -6.29 -3.90 -9.61
C ASN A 17 -5.97 -4.87 -10.77
N ASP A 18 -5.31 -4.39 -11.81
CA ASP A 18 -4.84 -5.17 -12.96
C ASP A 18 -3.41 -5.73 -12.79
N PHE A 19 -2.74 -5.43 -11.67
CA PHE A 19 -1.42 -5.97 -11.40
C PHE A 19 -1.48 -7.48 -11.25
N HIS A 20 -0.71 -8.18 -12.06
CA HIS A 20 -0.58 -9.64 -11.97
C HIS A 20 0.89 -10.06 -12.06
N ARG A 21 1.31 -10.89 -11.09
CA ARG A 21 2.61 -11.57 -11.10
C ARG A 21 2.52 -12.83 -10.25
N GLU A 22 2.92 -13.97 -10.82
CA GLU A 22 2.90 -15.24 -10.10
C GLU A 22 3.83 -15.26 -8.88
N GLY A 23 3.47 -16.09 -7.89
CA GLY A 23 4.22 -16.30 -6.66
C GLY A 23 4.01 -15.19 -5.63
N ILE A 24 4.99 -15.07 -4.73
CA ILE A 24 4.99 -14.06 -3.66
C ILE A 24 5.85 -12.88 -4.09
N ASN A 25 5.24 -11.71 -4.13
CA ASN A 25 5.87 -10.47 -4.59
C ASN A 25 5.79 -9.42 -3.47
N PHE A 26 6.88 -9.24 -2.73
CA PHE A 26 6.94 -8.19 -1.71
C PHE A 26 6.95 -6.81 -2.35
N ALA A 27 6.06 -5.95 -1.90
CA ALA A 27 6.03 -4.54 -2.25
C ALA A 27 7.06 -3.75 -1.42
N THR A 28 7.31 -4.21 -0.20
CA THR A 28 8.24 -3.66 0.79
C THR A 28 9.56 -4.43 0.82
N ASP A 29 10.58 -3.88 1.46
CA ASP A 29 11.96 -4.38 1.44
C ASP A 29 12.41 -5.09 2.74
N GLY A 30 11.47 -5.38 3.63
CA GLY A 30 11.74 -6.02 4.93
C GLY A 30 12.15 -5.05 6.06
N LYS A 31 12.26 -3.76 5.76
CA LYS A 31 12.67 -2.71 6.73
C LYS A 31 11.49 -1.95 7.31
N GLN A 32 10.31 -2.12 6.72
CA GLN A 32 9.11 -1.42 7.14
C GLN A 32 8.54 -2.02 8.43
N SER A 33 7.84 -1.21 9.21
CA SER A 33 7.12 -1.70 10.39
C SER A 33 5.95 -2.61 10.00
N LEU A 34 5.34 -2.36 8.86
CA LEU A 34 4.35 -3.19 8.20
C LEU A 34 4.90 -3.66 6.84
N GLU A 35 4.78 -4.94 6.55
CA GLU A 35 5.21 -5.51 5.27
C GLU A 35 4.00 -5.86 4.42
N MET A 36 4.04 -5.50 3.14
CA MET A 36 2.99 -5.80 2.18
C MET A 36 3.52 -6.67 1.04
N ALA A 37 2.80 -7.75 0.73
CA ALA A 37 3.09 -8.61 -0.40
C ALA A 37 1.83 -8.89 -1.23
N TYR A 38 2.00 -8.95 -2.54
CA TYR A 38 1.02 -9.49 -3.46
C TYR A 38 1.34 -10.96 -3.71
N MET A 39 0.32 -11.82 -3.61
CA MET A 39 0.49 -13.26 -3.85
C MET A 39 -0.52 -13.73 -4.88
N SER A 40 -0.03 -14.52 -5.85
CA SER A 40 -0.85 -15.18 -6.85
C SER A 40 -0.36 -16.61 -7.06
N HIS A 41 -1.23 -17.57 -6.86
CA HIS A 41 -0.91 -18.98 -6.97
C HIS A 41 -2.01 -19.72 -7.75
N PRO A 42 -1.66 -20.76 -8.52
CA PRO A 42 -2.66 -21.58 -9.20
C PRO A 42 -3.49 -22.41 -8.21
N ALA A 43 -4.63 -22.89 -8.66
CA ALA A 43 -5.45 -23.81 -7.88
C ALA A 43 -4.65 -25.05 -7.49
N GLY A 44 -4.81 -25.53 -6.24
CA GLY A 44 -4.08 -26.68 -5.69
C GLY A 44 -2.72 -26.34 -5.08
N HIS A 45 -2.23 -25.11 -5.23
CA HIS A 45 -1.02 -24.68 -4.52
C HIS A 45 -1.24 -24.66 -3.01
N ILE A 46 -0.31 -25.21 -2.26
CA ILE A 46 -0.38 -25.28 -0.79
C ILE A 46 0.70 -24.39 -0.18
N ILE A 47 0.28 -23.35 0.52
CA ILE A 47 1.17 -22.60 1.41
C ILE A 47 1.23 -23.38 2.72
N LYS A 48 2.40 -23.96 3.02
CA LYS A 48 2.57 -24.79 4.22
C LYS A 48 2.26 -23.98 5.49
N PRO A 49 1.62 -24.60 6.50
CA PRO A 49 1.45 -23.95 7.80
C PRO A 49 2.80 -23.45 8.34
N HIS A 50 2.85 -22.21 8.73
CA HIS A 50 4.05 -21.58 9.25
C HIS A 50 3.70 -20.57 10.34
N ARG A 51 4.70 -20.13 11.07
CA ARG A 51 4.57 -19.04 12.04
C ARG A 51 5.63 -17.97 11.75
N HIS A 52 5.28 -16.73 11.99
CA HIS A 52 6.23 -15.65 11.92
C HIS A 52 7.12 -15.66 13.16
N VAL A 53 8.42 -15.48 12.95
CA VAL A 53 9.39 -15.39 14.04
C VAL A 53 9.13 -14.08 14.81
N PRO A 54 9.09 -14.12 16.17
CA PRO A 54 8.96 -12.90 16.94
C PRO A 54 10.07 -11.92 16.60
N LEU A 55 9.69 -10.71 16.26
CA LEU A 55 10.61 -9.64 15.88
C LEU A 55 10.27 -8.38 16.66
N LYS A 56 11.27 -7.76 17.29
CA LYS A 56 11.13 -6.44 17.89
C LYS A 56 11.31 -5.40 16.78
N ARG A 57 10.27 -4.60 16.53
CA ARG A 57 10.31 -3.47 15.60
C ARG A 57 10.19 -2.17 16.37
N VAL A 58 10.93 -1.15 15.94
CA VAL A 58 10.76 0.23 16.39
C VAL A 58 10.02 0.96 15.29
N THR A 59 8.84 1.47 15.61
CA THR A 59 7.99 2.20 14.67
C THR A 59 8.17 3.70 14.92
N HIS A 60 8.55 4.44 13.90
CA HIS A 60 8.66 5.90 13.95
C HIS A 60 7.42 6.58 13.35
N ASN A 61 6.86 5.99 12.31
CA ASN A 61 5.68 6.49 11.61
C ASN A 61 4.57 5.44 11.67
N THR A 62 3.31 5.86 11.77
CA THR A 62 2.18 4.99 11.52
C THR A 62 2.12 4.72 10.02
N GLN A 63 2.17 3.45 9.66
CA GLN A 63 2.01 3.01 8.28
C GLN A 63 0.61 2.42 8.13
N GLU A 64 -0.02 2.70 7.01
CA GLU A 64 -1.39 2.29 6.74
C GLU A 64 -1.46 1.55 5.41
N VAL A 65 -2.35 0.56 5.32
CA VAL A 65 -2.70 -0.08 4.06
C VAL A 65 -4.18 0.10 3.82
N LEU A 66 -4.52 0.72 2.69
CA LEU A 66 -5.90 0.88 2.27
C LEU A 66 -6.20 0.00 1.07
N PHE A 67 -7.34 -0.67 1.13
CA PHE A 67 -7.92 -1.38 0.00
C PHE A 67 -9.21 -0.68 -0.45
N LEU A 68 -9.21 -0.15 -1.67
CA LEU A 68 -10.41 0.39 -2.28
C LEU A 68 -11.24 -0.75 -2.86
N LYS A 69 -12.26 -1.18 -2.12
CA LYS A 69 -13.16 -2.27 -2.54
C LYS A 69 -13.96 -1.88 -3.78
N SER A 70 -14.49 -0.66 -3.80
CA SER A 70 -15.29 -0.13 -4.90
C SER A 70 -15.27 1.39 -4.94
N GLY A 71 -15.61 1.96 -6.08
CA GLY A 71 -15.67 3.39 -6.29
C GLY A 71 -14.37 3.97 -6.87
N LYS A 72 -14.21 5.28 -6.71
CA LYS A 72 -13.07 6.04 -7.22
C LYS A 72 -12.73 7.16 -6.26
N LEU A 73 -11.45 7.33 -5.97
CA LEU A 73 -10.95 8.43 -5.15
C LEU A 73 -9.64 9.00 -5.71
N ARG A 74 -9.33 10.23 -5.34
CA ARG A 74 -8.00 10.80 -5.47
C ARG A 74 -7.33 10.80 -4.09
N ILE A 75 -6.09 10.33 -4.03
CA ILE A 75 -5.23 10.53 -2.87
C ILE A 75 -4.23 11.64 -3.16
N ASP A 76 -4.08 12.56 -2.23
CA ASP A 76 -3.06 13.59 -2.22
C ASP A 76 -2.00 13.24 -1.18
N ILE A 77 -0.72 13.31 -1.56
CA ILE A 77 0.43 13.00 -0.72
C ILE A 77 1.12 14.31 -0.34
N TYR A 78 1.48 14.44 0.93
CA TYR A 78 2.09 15.63 1.51
C TYR A 78 3.42 15.29 2.16
N SER A 79 4.38 16.19 2.08
CA SER A 79 5.61 16.15 2.88
C SER A 79 5.31 16.48 4.36
N ASP A 80 6.33 16.29 5.22
CA ASP A 80 6.23 16.63 6.65
C ASP A 80 5.92 18.12 6.89
N ASP A 81 6.29 18.99 5.95
CA ASP A 81 5.95 20.42 5.98
C ASP A 81 4.53 20.73 5.49
N ASN A 82 3.69 19.73 5.30
CA ASN A 82 2.34 19.84 4.75
C ASN A 82 2.29 20.43 3.33
N ILE A 83 3.36 20.28 2.55
CA ILE A 83 3.39 20.67 1.14
C ILE A 83 2.92 19.47 0.31
N ARG A 84 1.89 19.67 -0.51
CA ARG A 84 1.43 18.65 -1.44
C ARG A 84 2.50 18.34 -2.48
N ILE A 85 3.00 17.10 -2.47
CA ILE A 85 4.07 16.63 -3.37
C ILE A 85 3.55 15.83 -4.56
N GLY A 86 2.27 15.47 -4.55
CA GLY A 86 1.61 14.84 -5.69
C GLY A 86 0.29 14.18 -5.33
N SER A 87 -0.32 13.56 -6.33
CA SER A 87 -1.59 12.84 -6.17
C SER A 87 -1.69 11.66 -7.12
N ARG A 88 -2.59 10.73 -6.79
CA ARG A 88 -2.97 9.59 -7.62
C ARG A 88 -4.46 9.33 -7.51
N GLU A 89 -5.07 8.91 -8.62
CA GLU A 89 -6.41 8.36 -8.60
C GLU A 89 -6.33 6.85 -8.35
N LEU A 90 -7.21 6.35 -7.50
CA LEU A 90 -7.42 4.95 -7.21
C LEU A 90 -8.82 4.55 -7.65
N VAL A 91 -8.95 3.33 -8.16
CA VAL A 91 -10.23 2.72 -8.55
C VAL A 91 -10.46 1.41 -7.80
N GLY A 92 -11.69 0.92 -7.80
CA GLY A 92 -12.04 -0.32 -7.10
C GLY A 92 -11.09 -1.47 -7.43
N GLY A 93 -10.57 -2.14 -6.40
CA GLY A 93 -9.57 -3.19 -6.47
C GLY A 93 -8.11 -2.72 -6.29
N ASP A 94 -7.85 -1.41 -6.30
CA ASP A 94 -6.53 -0.88 -6.01
C ASP A 94 -6.21 -0.97 -4.51
N TRP A 95 -4.93 -1.19 -4.20
CA TRP A 95 -4.36 -1.10 -2.87
C TRP A 95 -3.33 0.01 -2.81
N ILE A 96 -3.25 0.70 -1.69
CA ILE A 96 -2.17 1.63 -1.41
C ILE A 96 -1.63 1.40 0.00
N MET A 97 -0.31 1.38 0.13
CA MET A 97 0.39 1.44 1.40
C MET A 97 1.02 2.81 1.55
N LEU A 98 0.69 3.48 2.63
CA LEU A 98 1.20 4.79 3.02
C LEU A 98 2.33 4.58 4.04
N LEU A 99 3.49 5.11 3.75
CA LEU A 99 4.74 4.80 4.46
C LEU A 99 5.29 6.01 5.20
N ASP A 100 5.09 7.20 4.65
CA ASP A 100 5.69 8.44 5.19
C ASP A 100 4.86 9.67 4.80
N GLY A 101 5.09 10.79 5.51
CA GLY A 101 4.42 12.06 5.30
C GLY A 101 2.94 12.05 5.63
N GLY A 102 2.23 13.04 5.11
CA GLY A 102 0.79 13.18 5.25
C GLY A 102 0.03 12.75 3.99
N HIS A 103 -1.25 12.48 4.16
CA HIS A 103 -2.13 12.16 3.04
C HIS A 103 -3.54 12.72 3.25
N GLY A 104 -4.29 12.83 2.16
CA GLY A 104 -5.70 13.20 2.16
C GLY A 104 -6.42 12.56 0.99
N PHE A 105 -7.74 12.45 1.10
CA PHE A 105 -8.57 11.81 0.09
C PHE A 105 -9.68 12.75 -0.39
N GLU A 106 -9.92 12.73 -1.69
CA GLU A 106 -11.16 13.23 -2.29
C GLU A 106 -11.92 12.06 -2.91
N ILE A 107 -13.15 11.86 -2.48
CA ILE A 107 -14.03 10.81 -3.01
C ILE A 107 -14.65 11.33 -4.31
N LEU A 108 -14.25 10.71 -5.43
CA LEU A 108 -14.71 11.09 -6.77
C LEU A 108 -15.97 10.35 -7.18
N GLU A 109 -16.17 9.13 -6.67
CA GLU A 109 -17.38 8.32 -6.83
C GLU A 109 -17.69 7.64 -5.49
N PRO A 110 -18.94 7.24 -5.22
CA PRO A 110 -19.28 6.51 -3.99
C PRO A 110 -18.32 5.35 -3.76
N SER A 111 -17.61 5.35 -2.62
CA SER A 111 -16.46 4.48 -2.38
C SER A 111 -16.60 3.71 -1.07
N VAL A 112 -16.08 2.47 -1.08
CA VAL A 112 -15.94 1.61 0.10
C VAL A 112 -14.47 1.23 0.23
N LEU A 113 -13.89 1.51 1.40
CA LEU A 113 -12.48 1.23 1.70
C LEU A 113 -12.36 0.36 2.95
N PHE A 114 -11.26 -0.40 3.02
CA PHE A 114 -10.75 -0.97 4.26
C PHE A 114 -9.38 -0.38 4.54
N GLU A 115 -9.11 -0.15 5.82
CA GLU A 115 -7.84 0.37 6.31
C GLU A 115 -7.29 -0.54 7.41
N VAL A 116 -6.00 -0.76 7.37
CA VAL A 116 -5.22 -1.52 8.36
C VAL A 116 -4.05 -0.67 8.82
#